data_952b01d7b20a4fd207207b4dbc78e21e
#
_entry.id   952b01d7b20a4fd207207b4dbc78e21e
#
_cell.length_a   1.000
_cell.length_b   1.000
_cell.length_c   1.000
_cell.angle_alpha   90.00
_cell.angle_beta   90.00
_cell.angle_gamma   90.00
#
_symmetry.space_group_name_H-M   'P 1'
#
loop_
_entity.id
_entity.type
_entity.pdbx_description
1 polymer ?
#
loop_
_entity_poly.entity_id
_entity_poly.type
_entity_poly.pdbx_seq_one_letter_code
_entity_poly.pdbx_strand_id
1 'polypeptide(L)'
;MRKSLLLSGVCFLALAGCQTQPKTDYSALDQSGMWSTSLQELKALKASDSEIVQLTKLKRAGASDDLCLALLKSARDHQHEFTSADAAINLSRAGYNDSDILEMAKSDQIDILSGEAVTLKLIGLSNPTVQAILHRRMKGLPTLSSEQIGRLKNTAMTEKQILEFINQGHSNDMVEAFISQREASRNHANTGFVRTRGRRSR
;
A
#
# COMPACT_ATOMS: atom_id res chain seq x y z
N MET A 1 59.49 -0.26 52.03
CA MET A 1 58.10 -0.70 52.21
C MET A 1 57.54 -1.15 50.84
N ARG A 2 57.52 -2.48 50.62
CA ARG A 2 57.04 -3.10 49.39
C ARG A 2 55.55 -3.43 49.56
N LYS A 3 54.64 -2.87 48.72
CA LYS A 3 53.25 -3.29 48.65
C LYS A 3 53.08 -4.17 47.43
N SER A 4 52.81 -5.44 47.64
CA SER A 4 52.45 -6.44 46.66
C SER A 4 51.01 -6.23 46.26
N LEU A 5 50.75 -6.04 44.95
CA LEU A 5 49.40 -6.05 44.32
C LEU A 5 49.11 -7.48 43.85
N LEU A 6 48.19 -8.13 44.52
CA LEU A 6 47.56 -9.39 44.07
C LEU A 6 46.62 -9.11 42.92
N LEU A 7 46.94 -9.60 41.72
CA LEU A 7 46.07 -9.62 40.54
C LEU A 7 45.16 -10.85 40.69
N SER A 8 43.90 -10.60 41.04
CA SER A 8 42.84 -11.64 41.04
C SER A 8 42.31 -11.79 39.63
N GLY A 9 42.72 -12.84 38.92
CA GLY A 9 42.22 -13.19 37.61
C GLY A 9 40.83 -13.81 37.70
N VAL A 10 39.80 -13.08 37.27
CA VAL A 10 38.46 -13.63 37.08
C VAL A 10 38.40 -14.25 35.69
N CYS A 11 38.50 -15.59 35.61
CA CYS A 11 38.17 -16.34 34.40
C CYS A 11 36.68 -16.29 34.13
N PHE A 12 36.25 -15.45 33.21
CA PHE A 12 34.92 -15.55 32.61
C PHE A 12 34.90 -16.75 31.67
N LEU A 13 34.35 -17.88 32.12
CA LEU A 13 33.95 -18.98 31.27
C LEU A 13 32.72 -18.51 30.49
N ALA A 14 32.92 -18.03 29.25
CA ALA A 14 31.88 -17.82 28.29
C ALA A 14 31.31 -19.19 27.89
N LEU A 15 30.24 -19.61 28.54
CA LEU A 15 29.38 -20.68 28.05
C LEU A 15 28.72 -20.20 26.75
N ALA A 16 29.43 -20.45 25.63
CA ALA A 16 28.81 -20.37 24.30
C ALA A 16 27.77 -21.50 24.21
N GLY A 17 26.60 -21.26 24.78
CA GLY A 17 25.43 -22.07 24.49
C GLY A 17 25.13 -21.92 22.99
N CYS A 18 25.40 -22.97 22.20
CA CYS A 18 24.83 -23.12 20.87
C CYS A 18 23.30 -23.14 21.03
N GLN A 19 22.69 -21.97 21.05
CA GLN A 19 21.24 -21.87 20.80
C GLN A 19 21.08 -22.29 19.35
N THR A 20 20.70 -23.54 19.12
CA THR A 20 20.15 -23.98 17.85
C THR A 20 18.91 -23.15 17.62
N GLN A 21 19.01 -22.10 16.80
CA GLN A 21 17.84 -21.34 16.36
C GLN A 21 16.83 -22.35 15.79
N PRO A 22 15.56 -22.30 16.20
CA PRO A 22 14.52 -23.15 15.62
C PRO A 22 14.58 -22.99 14.11
N LYS A 23 14.63 -24.13 13.40
CA LYS A 23 14.72 -24.14 11.95
C LYS A 23 13.38 -23.64 11.39
N THR A 24 13.39 -22.49 10.72
CA THR A 24 12.20 -21.92 10.05
C THR A 24 11.55 -22.98 9.15
N ASP A 25 10.24 -23.15 9.30
CA ASP A 25 9.46 -24.11 8.55
C ASP A 25 8.90 -23.50 7.26
N TYR A 26 9.38 -23.96 6.12
CA TYR A 26 8.94 -23.55 4.79
C TYR A 26 7.84 -24.44 4.17
N SER A 27 7.36 -25.46 4.92
CA SER A 27 6.39 -26.44 4.40
C SER A 27 5.09 -25.80 3.93
N ALA A 28 4.62 -24.76 4.59
CA ALA A 28 3.40 -24.04 4.24
C ALA A 28 3.53 -23.31 2.88
N LEU A 29 4.70 -22.79 2.54
CA LEU A 29 4.98 -22.17 1.24
C LEU A 29 5.07 -23.20 0.12
N ASP A 30 5.73 -24.34 0.37
CA ASP A 30 5.82 -25.47 -0.55
C ASP A 30 4.39 -25.98 -0.88
N GLN A 31 3.57 -26.23 0.14
CA GLN A 31 2.17 -26.63 -0.02
C GLN A 31 1.31 -25.57 -0.73
N SER A 32 1.67 -24.30 -0.68
CA SER A 32 0.99 -23.22 -1.42
C SER A 32 1.42 -23.11 -2.88
N GLY A 33 2.28 -24.02 -3.35
CA GLY A 33 2.72 -24.09 -4.73
C GLY A 33 3.89 -23.14 -5.08
N MET A 34 4.70 -22.75 -4.09
CA MET A 34 5.94 -22.03 -4.36
C MET A 34 7.01 -22.96 -4.92
N TRP A 35 7.70 -22.55 -5.96
CA TRP A 35 8.72 -23.34 -6.62
C TRP A 35 9.95 -23.57 -5.73
N SER A 36 10.59 -24.72 -5.89
CA SER A 36 11.76 -25.08 -5.07
C SER A 36 12.92 -24.09 -5.18
N THR A 37 13.11 -23.48 -6.36
CA THR A 37 14.11 -22.41 -6.59
C THR A 37 13.79 -21.19 -5.76
N SER A 38 12.53 -20.75 -5.72
CA SER A 38 12.07 -19.60 -4.93
C SER A 38 12.19 -19.86 -3.43
N LEU A 39 11.89 -21.10 -3.00
CA LEU A 39 12.12 -21.51 -1.59
C LEU A 39 13.60 -21.48 -1.18
N GLN A 40 14.53 -21.85 -2.09
CA GLN A 40 15.96 -21.75 -1.84
C GLN A 40 16.39 -20.29 -1.68
N GLU A 41 15.85 -19.39 -2.49
CA GLU A 41 16.13 -17.97 -2.42
C GLU A 41 15.59 -17.35 -1.11
N LEU A 42 14.39 -17.72 -0.67
CA LEU A 42 13.84 -17.30 0.64
C LEU A 42 14.70 -17.77 1.81
N LYS A 43 15.25 -19.00 1.74
CA LYS A 43 16.19 -19.51 2.72
C LYS A 43 17.50 -18.71 2.74
N ALA A 44 18.01 -18.33 1.57
CA ALA A 44 19.20 -17.48 1.45
C ALA A 44 18.95 -16.07 2.02
N LEU A 45 17.74 -15.52 1.85
CA LEU A 45 17.30 -14.24 2.44
C LEU A 45 17.00 -14.36 3.94
N LYS A 46 17.08 -15.55 4.53
CA LYS A 46 16.79 -15.81 5.95
C LYS A 46 15.42 -15.27 6.37
N ALA A 47 14.38 -15.57 5.58
CA ALA A 47 13.03 -15.16 5.92
C ALA A 47 12.64 -15.67 7.32
N SER A 48 12.05 -14.79 8.14
CA SER A 48 11.58 -15.14 9.49
C SER A 48 10.29 -15.97 9.44
N ASP A 49 9.92 -16.59 10.56
CA ASP A 49 8.68 -17.35 10.65
C ASP A 49 7.44 -16.46 10.40
N SER A 50 7.45 -15.21 10.85
CA SER A 50 6.38 -14.26 10.59
C SER A 50 6.30 -13.90 9.11
N GLU A 51 7.43 -13.68 8.45
CA GLU A 51 7.49 -13.42 7.00
C GLU A 51 7.00 -14.62 6.18
N ILE A 52 7.32 -15.85 6.60
CA ILE A 52 6.79 -17.06 5.97
C ILE A 52 5.27 -17.12 6.03
N VAL A 53 4.68 -16.72 7.16
CA VAL A 53 3.22 -16.61 7.28
C VAL A 53 2.65 -15.59 6.29
N GLN A 54 3.26 -14.40 6.18
CA GLN A 54 2.85 -13.36 5.25
C GLN A 54 2.97 -13.81 3.78
N LEU A 55 4.11 -14.42 3.42
CA LEU A 55 4.34 -14.94 2.07
C LEU A 55 3.39 -16.09 1.72
N THR A 56 3.09 -16.98 2.68
CA THR A 56 2.09 -18.04 2.49
C THR A 56 0.71 -17.46 2.21
N LYS A 57 0.34 -16.38 2.89
CA LYS A 57 -0.91 -15.66 2.68
C LYS A 57 -0.99 -15.08 1.27
N LEU A 58 0.09 -14.44 0.80
CA LEU A 58 0.23 -13.94 -0.57
C LEU A 58 0.08 -15.06 -1.61
N LYS A 59 0.81 -16.18 -1.44
CA LYS A 59 0.74 -17.33 -2.35
C LYS A 59 -0.67 -17.90 -2.44
N ARG A 60 -1.35 -18.08 -1.31
CA ARG A 60 -2.75 -18.54 -1.27
C ARG A 60 -3.72 -17.57 -1.93
N ALA A 61 -3.39 -16.27 -1.98
CA ALA A 61 -4.15 -15.27 -2.71
C ALA A 61 -3.84 -15.23 -4.20
N GLY A 62 -2.91 -16.05 -4.70
CA GLY A 62 -2.55 -16.17 -6.12
C GLY A 62 -1.36 -15.30 -6.56
N ALA A 63 -0.60 -14.73 -5.63
CA ALA A 63 0.59 -13.96 -5.98
C ALA A 63 1.66 -14.86 -6.65
N SER A 64 2.40 -14.26 -7.60
CA SER A 64 3.54 -14.93 -8.23
C SER A 64 4.70 -15.12 -7.24
N ASP A 65 5.57 -16.08 -7.49
CA ASP A 65 6.78 -16.27 -6.69
C ASP A 65 7.70 -15.04 -6.77
N ASP A 66 7.79 -14.47 -7.98
CA ASP A 66 8.60 -13.28 -8.24
C ASP A 66 8.11 -12.09 -7.42
N LEU A 67 6.80 -11.87 -7.32
CA LEU A 67 6.23 -10.83 -6.46
C LEU A 67 6.57 -11.08 -4.99
N CYS A 68 6.40 -12.31 -4.50
CA CYS A 68 6.71 -12.67 -3.12
C CYS A 68 8.18 -12.37 -2.75
N LEU A 69 9.11 -12.79 -3.63
CA LEU A 69 10.53 -12.54 -3.45
C LEU A 69 10.88 -11.06 -3.52
N ALA A 70 10.29 -10.34 -4.47
CA ALA A 70 10.54 -8.92 -4.68
C ALA A 70 10.04 -8.07 -3.49
N LEU A 71 8.88 -8.41 -2.93
CA LEU A 71 8.33 -7.72 -1.75
C LEU A 71 9.20 -7.96 -0.52
N LEU A 72 9.68 -9.20 -0.29
CA LEU A 72 10.60 -9.48 0.79
C LEU A 72 11.92 -8.73 0.64
N LYS A 73 12.50 -8.69 -0.57
CA LYS A 73 13.72 -7.92 -0.86
C LYS A 73 13.51 -6.44 -0.61
N SER A 74 12.39 -5.88 -1.07
CA SER A 74 12.05 -4.47 -0.82
C SER A 74 11.98 -4.15 0.68
N ALA A 75 11.37 -5.02 1.50
CA ALA A 75 11.36 -4.86 2.96
C ALA A 75 12.79 -4.87 3.56
N ARG A 76 13.68 -5.75 3.04
CA ARG A 76 15.09 -5.79 3.47
C ARG A 76 15.85 -4.51 3.08
N ASP A 77 15.61 -3.97 1.89
CA ASP A 77 16.22 -2.72 1.42
C ASP A 77 15.84 -1.55 2.34
N HIS A 78 14.62 -1.57 2.89
CA HIS A 78 14.14 -0.60 3.88
C HIS A 78 14.44 -1.00 5.35
N GLN A 79 15.20 -2.07 5.58
CA GLN A 79 15.64 -2.54 6.89
C GLN A 79 14.49 -2.90 7.87
N HIS A 80 13.37 -3.34 7.36
CA HIS A 80 12.27 -3.83 8.19
C HIS A 80 11.83 -5.25 7.80
N GLU A 81 10.99 -5.85 8.63
CA GLU A 81 10.37 -7.14 8.37
C GLU A 81 9.20 -6.99 7.39
N PHE A 82 9.01 -7.97 6.50
CA PHE A 82 7.90 -7.96 5.57
C PHE A 82 6.58 -8.28 6.29
N THR A 83 5.68 -7.31 6.37
CA THR A 83 4.37 -7.39 7.03
C THR A 83 3.19 -7.07 6.12
N SER A 84 3.44 -6.54 4.92
CA SER A 84 2.46 -5.90 4.04
C SER A 84 1.71 -6.86 3.09
N ALA A 85 1.54 -8.15 3.47
CA ALA A 85 0.82 -9.11 2.62
C ALA A 85 -0.63 -8.69 2.33
N ASP A 86 -1.34 -8.17 3.34
CA ASP A 86 -2.72 -7.72 3.16
C ASP A 86 -2.83 -6.53 2.22
N ALA A 87 -1.89 -5.60 2.29
CA ALA A 87 -1.83 -4.47 1.39
C ALA A 87 -1.65 -4.93 -0.06
N ALA A 88 -0.69 -5.81 -0.33
CA ALA A 88 -0.46 -6.36 -1.65
C ALA A 88 -1.68 -7.15 -2.19
N ILE A 89 -2.34 -7.95 -1.35
CA ILE A 89 -3.56 -8.68 -1.71
C ILE A 89 -4.69 -7.72 -2.07
N ASN A 90 -4.88 -6.66 -1.29
CA ASN A 90 -5.93 -5.65 -1.54
C ASN A 90 -5.68 -4.90 -2.85
N LEU A 91 -4.43 -4.54 -3.13
CA LEU A 91 -4.04 -3.93 -4.40
C LEU A 91 -4.30 -4.87 -5.59
N SER A 92 -3.90 -6.14 -5.50
CA SER A 92 -4.16 -7.14 -6.53
C SER A 92 -5.67 -7.30 -6.79
N ARG A 93 -6.49 -7.39 -5.74
CA ARG A 93 -7.97 -7.45 -5.85
C ARG A 93 -8.57 -6.17 -6.44
N ALA A 94 -7.95 -5.03 -6.22
CA ALA A 94 -8.34 -3.75 -6.85
C ALA A 94 -7.90 -3.65 -8.32
N GLY A 95 -7.20 -4.67 -8.86
CA GLY A 95 -6.81 -4.76 -10.26
C GLY A 95 -5.44 -4.14 -10.58
N TYR A 96 -4.57 -4.01 -9.57
CA TYR A 96 -3.17 -3.64 -9.80
C TYR A 96 -2.36 -4.89 -10.18
N ASN A 97 -1.43 -4.72 -11.10
CA ASN A 97 -0.49 -5.77 -11.48
C ASN A 97 0.72 -5.83 -10.52
N ASP A 98 1.51 -6.89 -10.61
CA ASP A 98 2.68 -7.10 -9.75
C ASP A 98 3.71 -5.95 -9.83
N SER A 99 3.89 -5.34 -11.01
CA SER A 99 4.81 -4.21 -11.19
C SER A 99 4.36 -2.97 -10.41
N ASP A 100 3.05 -2.65 -10.44
CA ASP A 100 2.48 -1.52 -9.72
C ASP A 100 2.59 -1.72 -8.20
N ILE A 101 2.29 -2.93 -7.73
CA ILE A 101 2.40 -3.31 -6.31
C ILE A 101 3.84 -3.17 -5.83
N LEU A 102 4.80 -3.63 -6.64
CA LEU A 102 6.21 -3.53 -6.31
C LEU A 102 6.72 -2.08 -6.31
N GLU A 103 6.24 -1.22 -7.21
CA GLU A 103 6.59 0.21 -7.20
C GLU A 103 6.15 0.87 -5.88
N MET A 104 4.94 0.56 -5.41
CA MET A 104 4.44 1.03 -4.11
C MET A 104 5.25 0.49 -2.92
N ALA A 105 5.67 -0.78 -2.98
CA ALA A 105 6.53 -1.37 -1.96
C ALA A 105 7.92 -0.73 -1.91
N LYS A 106 8.51 -0.44 -3.07
CA LYS A 106 9.82 0.24 -3.17
C LYS A 106 9.81 1.66 -2.63
N SER A 107 8.67 2.32 -2.56
CA SER A 107 8.52 3.64 -1.92
C SER A 107 8.31 3.56 -0.41
N ASP A 108 8.29 2.38 0.18
CA ASP A 108 7.97 2.11 1.60
C ASP A 108 6.58 2.65 2.03
N GLN A 109 5.66 2.74 1.11
CA GLN A 109 4.33 3.33 1.34
C GLN A 109 3.19 2.36 0.98
N ILE A 110 3.50 1.09 0.76
CA ILE A 110 2.52 0.11 0.24
C ILE A 110 1.26 0.04 1.12
N ASP A 111 1.39 0.08 2.44
CA ASP A 111 0.25 -0.02 3.36
C ASP A 111 -0.65 1.21 3.29
N ILE A 112 -0.06 2.41 3.23
CA ILE A 112 -0.80 3.67 3.12
C ILE A 112 -1.47 3.77 1.75
N LEU A 113 -0.72 3.52 0.69
CA LEU A 113 -1.21 3.62 -0.69
C LEU A 113 -2.26 2.57 -1.01
N SER A 114 -2.17 1.37 -0.41
CA SER A 114 -3.19 0.33 -0.60
C SER A 114 -4.56 0.74 -0.08
N GLY A 115 -4.62 1.31 1.10
CA GLY A 115 -5.88 1.81 1.68
C GLY A 115 -6.51 2.90 0.81
N GLU A 116 -5.67 3.81 0.31
CA GLU A 116 -6.13 4.86 -0.60
C GLU A 116 -6.55 4.32 -1.96
N ALA A 117 -5.78 3.41 -2.56
CA ALA A 117 -6.13 2.77 -3.82
C ALA A 117 -7.53 2.13 -3.77
N VAL A 118 -7.79 1.37 -2.71
CA VAL A 118 -9.11 0.75 -2.48
C VAL A 118 -10.19 1.82 -2.37
N THR A 119 -9.96 2.89 -1.62
CA THR A 119 -10.93 3.99 -1.46
C THR A 119 -11.24 4.67 -2.80
N LEU A 120 -10.21 5.00 -3.59
CA LEU A 120 -10.38 5.61 -4.91
C LEU A 120 -11.11 4.68 -5.90
N LYS A 121 -10.89 3.37 -5.81
CA LYS A 121 -11.62 2.36 -6.59
C LYS A 121 -13.09 2.30 -6.18
N LEU A 122 -13.40 2.36 -4.89
CA LEU A 122 -14.79 2.40 -4.38
C LEU A 122 -15.54 3.66 -4.84
N ILE A 123 -14.86 4.79 -5.01
CA ILE A 123 -15.41 6.00 -5.64
C ILE A 123 -15.71 5.76 -7.13
N GLY A 124 -15.25 4.66 -7.70
CA GLY A 124 -15.47 4.25 -9.08
C GLY A 124 -14.50 4.90 -10.08
N LEU A 125 -13.27 5.20 -9.67
CA LEU A 125 -12.21 5.62 -10.59
C LEU A 125 -11.61 4.41 -11.32
N SER A 126 -11.18 4.64 -12.55
CA SER A 126 -10.45 3.65 -13.35
C SER A 126 -9.03 3.43 -12.81
N ASN A 127 -8.44 2.24 -13.06
CA ASN A 127 -7.07 1.96 -12.65
C ASN A 127 -6.05 3.01 -13.10
N PRO A 128 -6.04 3.47 -14.37
CA PRO A 128 -5.09 4.49 -14.81
C PRO A 128 -5.20 5.80 -14.03
N THR A 129 -6.44 6.21 -13.68
CA THR A 129 -6.66 7.43 -12.90
C THR A 129 -6.15 7.28 -11.47
N VAL A 130 -6.44 6.15 -10.83
CA VAL A 130 -5.95 5.86 -9.47
C VAL A 130 -4.42 5.81 -9.45
N GLN A 131 -3.79 5.11 -10.40
CA GLN A 131 -2.33 5.06 -10.53
C GLN A 131 -1.72 6.45 -10.68
N ALA A 132 -2.30 7.30 -11.53
CA ALA A 132 -1.81 8.67 -11.72
C ALA A 132 -1.87 9.49 -10.41
N ILE A 133 -2.93 9.33 -9.61
CA ILE A 133 -3.08 10.00 -8.31
C ILE A 133 -2.03 9.47 -7.32
N LEU A 134 -1.92 8.14 -7.18
CA LEU A 134 -0.97 7.52 -6.25
C LEU A 134 0.48 7.84 -6.60
N HIS A 135 0.83 7.82 -7.89
CA HIS A 135 2.17 8.19 -8.35
C HIS A 135 2.54 9.63 -7.97
N ARG A 136 1.58 10.57 -8.03
CA ARG A 136 1.80 11.93 -7.54
C ARG A 136 2.05 11.97 -6.04
N ARG A 137 1.32 11.15 -5.25
CA ARG A 137 1.53 11.06 -3.80
C ARG A 137 2.88 10.48 -3.45
N MET A 138 3.31 9.40 -4.11
CA MET A 138 4.66 8.84 -3.94
C MET A 138 5.76 9.88 -4.18
N LYS A 139 5.51 10.81 -5.11
CA LYS A 139 6.44 11.92 -5.40
C LYS A 139 6.29 13.14 -4.50
N GLY A 140 5.41 13.11 -3.51
CA GLY A 140 5.13 14.25 -2.65
C GLY A 140 4.51 15.45 -3.38
N LEU A 141 3.92 15.24 -4.56
CA LEU A 141 3.27 16.29 -5.34
C LEU A 141 1.86 16.58 -4.78
N PRO A 142 1.37 17.83 -4.88
CA PRO A 142 0.02 18.18 -4.46
C PRO A 142 -1.03 17.28 -5.12
N THR A 143 -1.93 16.74 -4.31
CA THR A 143 -3.09 15.96 -4.74
C THR A 143 -4.33 16.36 -3.93
N LEU A 144 -5.50 15.89 -4.35
CA LEU A 144 -6.73 16.04 -3.58
C LEU A 144 -6.92 14.85 -2.63
N SER A 145 -7.63 15.05 -1.52
CA SER A 145 -8.06 13.94 -0.68
C SER A 145 -9.06 13.04 -1.44
N SER A 146 -9.16 11.77 -1.03
CA SER A 146 -10.13 10.85 -1.61
C SER A 146 -11.57 11.36 -1.45
N GLU A 147 -11.87 12.08 -0.36
CA GLU A 147 -13.15 12.74 -0.14
C GLU A 147 -13.42 13.84 -1.18
N GLN A 148 -12.46 14.75 -1.39
CA GLN A 148 -12.56 15.81 -2.39
C GLN A 148 -12.77 15.26 -3.80
N ILE A 149 -12.02 14.18 -4.16
CA ILE A 149 -12.17 13.50 -5.43
C ILE A 149 -13.58 12.89 -5.57
N GLY A 150 -14.09 12.27 -4.52
CA GLY A 150 -15.45 11.72 -4.49
C GLY A 150 -16.52 12.80 -4.70
N ARG A 151 -16.37 13.95 -4.02
CA ARG A 151 -17.26 15.09 -4.19
C ARG A 151 -17.20 15.67 -5.61
N LEU A 152 -16.02 15.83 -6.21
CA LEU A 152 -15.86 16.26 -7.60
C LEU A 152 -16.52 15.29 -8.57
N LYS A 153 -16.33 13.98 -8.41
CA LYS A 153 -16.99 12.98 -9.22
C LYS A 153 -18.51 13.04 -9.11
N ASN A 154 -19.04 13.29 -7.92
CA ASN A 154 -20.46 13.49 -7.68
C ASN A 154 -21.01 14.72 -8.38
N THR A 155 -20.20 15.72 -8.72
CA THR A 155 -20.61 16.88 -9.55
C THR A 155 -20.55 16.63 -11.05
N ALA A 156 -20.48 15.36 -11.48
CA ALA A 156 -20.40 14.92 -12.86
C ALA A 156 -19.11 15.35 -13.60
N MET A 157 -18.01 15.61 -12.87
CA MET A 157 -16.70 15.74 -13.50
C MET A 157 -16.21 14.40 -14.04
N THR A 158 -15.65 14.42 -15.23
CA THR A 158 -14.97 13.26 -15.81
C THR A 158 -13.63 13.03 -15.11
N GLU A 159 -13.11 11.79 -15.15
CA GLU A 159 -11.80 11.48 -14.56
C GLU A 159 -10.66 12.34 -15.14
N LYS A 160 -10.72 12.61 -16.46
CA LYS A 160 -9.79 13.51 -17.13
C LYS A 160 -9.81 14.92 -16.52
N GLN A 161 -11.00 15.49 -16.30
CA GLN A 161 -11.14 16.80 -15.67
C GLN A 161 -10.65 16.81 -14.22
N ILE A 162 -10.87 15.73 -13.47
CA ILE A 162 -10.35 15.57 -12.11
C ILE A 162 -8.82 15.57 -12.13
N LEU A 163 -8.20 14.80 -13.02
CA LEU A 163 -6.74 14.77 -13.15
C LEU A 163 -6.17 16.13 -13.59
N GLU A 164 -6.81 16.81 -14.53
CA GLU A 164 -6.42 18.16 -14.95
C GLU A 164 -6.48 19.14 -13.77
N PHE A 165 -7.54 19.08 -12.97
CA PHE A 165 -7.71 19.91 -11.79
C PHE A 165 -6.64 19.64 -10.72
N ILE A 166 -6.32 18.36 -10.47
CA ILE A 166 -5.22 17.96 -9.58
C ILE A 166 -3.88 18.49 -10.09
N ASN A 167 -3.64 18.42 -11.40
CA ASN A 167 -2.39 18.86 -12.01
C ASN A 167 -2.15 20.38 -11.90
N GLN A 168 -3.21 21.17 -11.78
CA GLN A 168 -3.13 22.63 -11.61
C GLN A 168 -2.60 23.02 -10.22
N GLY A 169 -2.63 22.13 -9.22
CA GLY A 169 -2.02 22.34 -7.91
C GLY A 169 -2.65 23.45 -7.09
N HIS A 170 -3.98 23.55 -7.12
CA HIS A 170 -4.72 24.56 -6.36
C HIS A 170 -4.54 24.42 -4.84
N SER A 171 -4.63 25.53 -4.10
CA SER A 171 -4.68 25.50 -2.65
C SER A 171 -5.96 24.82 -2.14
N ASN A 172 -5.93 24.29 -0.92
CA ASN A 172 -7.08 23.58 -0.36
C ASN A 172 -8.34 24.47 -0.32
N ASP A 173 -8.21 25.76 0.00
CA ASP A 173 -9.34 26.70 0.04
C ASP A 173 -9.97 26.90 -1.35
N MET A 174 -9.14 26.99 -2.40
CA MET A 174 -9.63 27.07 -3.79
C MET A 174 -10.36 25.78 -4.21
N VAL A 175 -9.83 24.65 -3.80
CA VAL A 175 -10.45 23.34 -4.06
C VAL A 175 -11.84 23.26 -3.43
N GLU A 176 -11.96 23.59 -2.15
CA GLU A 176 -13.23 23.57 -1.42
C GLU A 176 -14.24 24.58 -1.96
N ALA A 177 -13.81 25.79 -2.32
CA ALA A 177 -14.67 26.78 -2.96
C ALA A 177 -15.20 26.30 -4.32
N PHE A 178 -14.34 25.69 -5.13
CA PHE A 178 -14.72 25.12 -6.43
C PHE A 178 -15.72 23.98 -6.29
N ILE A 179 -15.47 23.04 -5.37
CA ILE A 179 -16.37 21.92 -5.09
C ILE A 179 -17.74 22.44 -4.65
N SER A 180 -17.77 23.37 -3.68
CA SER A 180 -19.02 23.95 -3.15
C SER A 180 -19.83 24.67 -4.24
N GLN A 181 -19.18 25.42 -5.11
CA GLN A 181 -19.84 26.08 -6.25
C GLN A 181 -20.49 25.05 -7.20
N ARG A 182 -19.80 23.96 -7.51
CA ARG A 182 -20.32 22.92 -8.37
C ARG A 182 -21.49 22.14 -7.75
N GLU A 183 -21.40 21.82 -6.47
CA GLU A 183 -22.48 21.18 -5.72
C GLU A 183 -23.74 22.05 -5.70
N ALA A 184 -23.60 23.37 -5.45
CA ALA A 184 -24.71 24.32 -5.50
C ALA A 184 -25.36 24.38 -6.89
N SER A 185 -24.56 24.44 -7.95
CA SER A 185 -25.06 24.48 -9.35
C SER A 185 -25.84 23.22 -9.69
N ARG A 186 -25.41 22.04 -9.24
CA ARG A 186 -26.11 20.77 -9.43
C ARG A 186 -27.45 20.73 -8.70
N ASN A 187 -27.50 21.21 -7.47
CA ASN A 187 -28.72 21.25 -6.67
C ASN A 187 -29.78 22.18 -7.31
N HIS A 188 -29.37 23.33 -7.86
CA HIS A 188 -30.26 24.21 -8.60
C HIS A 188 -30.83 23.59 -9.87
N ALA A 189 -30.01 22.82 -10.61
CA ALA A 189 -30.49 22.12 -11.81
C ALA A 189 -31.53 21.04 -11.45
N ASN A 190 -31.33 20.30 -10.36
CA ASN A 190 -32.27 19.26 -9.91
C ASN A 190 -33.60 19.84 -9.40
N THR A 191 -33.57 20.97 -8.69
CA THR A 191 -34.79 21.63 -8.19
C THR A 191 -35.61 22.27 -9.31
N GLY A 192 -34.94 22.77 -10.37
CA GLY A 192 -35.63 23.31 -11.57
C GLY A 192 -36.42 22.23 -12.33
N PHE A 193 -35.92 21.01 -12.41
CA PHE A 193 -36.56 19.91 -13.13
C PHE A 193 -37.85 19.38 -12.43
N VAL A 194 -37.89 19.44 -11.12
CA VAL A 194 -39.06 19.02 -10.32
C VAL A 194 -40.21 20.02 -10.50
N ARG A 195 -39.92 21.31 -10.61
CA ARG A 195 -40.97 22.36 -10.81
C ARG A 195 -41.65 22.31 -12.16
N THR A 196 -40.99 21.87 -13.22
CA THR A 196 -41.61 21.80 -14.57
C THR A 196 -42.49 20.57 -14.77
N ARG A 197 -42.28 19.47 -14.06
CA ARG A 197 -43.16 18.27 -14.14
C ARG A 197 -44.50 18.44 -13.44
N GLY A 198 -44.62 19.29 -12.43
CA GLY A 198 -45.85 19.54 -11.70
C GLY A 198 -46.86 20.46 -12.45
N ARG A 199 -46.46 21.08 -13.57
CA ARG A 199 -47.31 22.05 -14.29
C ARG A 199 -48.04 21.48 -15.53
N ARG A 200 -47.87 20.18 -15.86
CA ARG A 200 -48.50 19.54 -17.04
C ARG A 200 -49.69 18.62 -16.72
N SER A 201 -50.24 18.69 -15.51
CA SER A 201 -51.46 17.96 -15.15
C SER A 201 -52.51 18.92 -14.60
N ARG A 202 -53.07 19.76 -15.44
CA ARG A 202 -54.42 20.38 -15.30
C ARG A 202 -54.99 20.65 -16.68
#